data_d28ae4bea61b364620d6e1f2c8e6d45f
#
_entry.id   d28ae4bea61b364620d6e1f2c8e6d45f
#
_cell.length_a   1.000
_cell.length_b   1.000
_cell.length_c   1.000
_cell.angle_alpha   90.00
_cell.angle_beta   90.00
_cell.angle_gamma   90.00
#
_symmetry.space_group_name_H-M   'P 1'
#
loop_
_entity.id
_entity.type
_entity.pdbx_description
1 polymer ?
#
loop_
_entity_poly.entity_id
_entity_poly.type
_entity_poly.pdbx_seq_one_letter_code
_entity_poly.pdbx_strand_id
1 'polypeptide(L)'
;MRSNFWYVLLLMICLMTTACSSSEDETVVAPELHPEFTEAEMNEAYKLKADSKKEVERAGWPAVVYDEELTMVDFESRTDLTPPANAEEFFSMILGCGSDYEFRKSAASRDDWVIPFKTHGQRGRMEVYNPYYKGVHIAGSCTLWYDKSGKMLRMEGSYQPINDFNVTPALTPNEAKEKMAMYLGVGVNDLDSQVIDDCYITFFPKAERWQPRLCYAGRSKKRGYVSFIVIDANTGRLINVVYYDDWCGTKSPL
;
A
#
# COMPACT_ATOMS: atom_id res chain seq x y z
N MET A 1 20.68 42.19 -62.66
CA MET A 1 21.06 41.12 -61.70
C MET A 1 20.64 41.46 -60.26
N ARG A 2 19.42 41.98 -60.01
CA ARG A 2 18.98 42.31 -58.63
C ARG A 2 17.58 41.78 -58.28
N SER A 3 16.98 40.98 -59.17
CA SER A 3 15.59 40.52 -58.97
C SER A 3 15.47 39.11 -58.36
N ASN A 4 16.51 38.26 -58.45
CA ASN A 4 16.39 36.85 -58.00
C ASN A 4 16.73 36.61 -56.57
N PHE A 5 17.34 37.61 -55.87
CA PHE A 5 17.72 37.44 -54.45
C PHE A 5 16.50 37.51 -53.52
N TRP A 6 15.50 38.28 -53.88
CA TRP A 6 14.27 38.41 -53.07
C TRP A 6 13.35 37.17 -53.18
N TYR A 7 13.36 36.47 -54.33
CA TYR A 7 12.57 35.22 -54.44
C TYR A 7 13.16 34.07 -53.63
N VAL A 8 14.49 33.99 -53.54
CA VAL A 8 15.16 32.98 -52.73
C VAL A 8 14.95 33.26 -51.23
N LEU A 9 14.96 34.52 -50.81
CA LEU A 9 14.72 34.90 -49.47
C LEU A 9 13.26 34.65 -49.05
N LEU A 10 12.29 34.90 -49.94
CA LEU A 10 10.88 34.61 -49.68
C LEU A 10 10.60 33.11 -49.63
N LEU A 11 11.27 32.31 -50.43
CA LEU A 11 11.17 30.83 -50.40
C LEU A 11 11.75 30.26 -49.11
N MET A 12 12.86 30.82 -48.63
CA MET A 12 13.45 30.38 -47.33
C MET A 12 12.57 30.77 -46.13
N ILE A 13 11.88 31.90 -46.19
CA ILE A 13 10.98 32.31 -45.11
C ILE A 13 9.70 31.43 -45.12
N CYS A 14 9.19 31.01 -46.26
CA CYS A 14 8.06 30.07 -46.34
C CYS A 14 8.42 28.64 -45.89
N LEU A 15 9.71 28.24 -46.01
CA LEU A 15 10.15 26.93 -45.52
C LEU A 15 10.41 26.88 -44.02
N MET A 16 10.51 28.03 -43.34
CA MET A 16 10.66 28.09 -41.86
C MET A 16 9.35 28.19 -41.10
N THR A 17 8.23 28.38 -41.78
CA THR A 17 6.90 28.46 -41.12
C THR A 17 6.12 27.14 -41.09
N THR A 18 6.70 26.05 -41.63
CA THR A 18 6.06 24.72 -41.55
C THR A 18 6.71 23.77 -40.54
N ALA A 19 7.58 24.27 -39.67
CA ALA A 19 8.18 23.48 -38.59
C ALA A 19 7.63 23.81 -37.20
N CYS A 20 6.43 24.43 -37.14
CA CYS A 20 5.57 24.22 -36.00
C CYS A 20 4.69 23.01 -36.33
N SER A 21 5.25 21.83 -36.25
CA SER A 21 4.43 20.68 -35.95
C SER A 21 3.86 20.94 -34.56
N SER A 22 2.61 21.38 -34.51
CA SER A 22 1.79 21.03 -33.38
C SER A 22 2.03 19.55 -33.17
N SER A 23 2.77 19.19 -32.12
CA SER A 23 2.54 17.91 -31.49
C SER A 23 1.06 17.99 -31.16
N GLU A 24 0.21 17.43 -32.02
CA GLU A 24 -1.07 16.93 -31.59
C GLU A 24 -0.68 16.06 -30.40
N ASP A 25 -0.93 16.56 -29.20
CA ASP A 25 -1.08 15.71 -28.05
C ASP A 25 -2.12 14.68 -28.50
N GLU A 26 -1.64 13.57 -29.06
CA GLU A 26 -2.46 12.38 -29.10
C GLU A 26 -2.88 12.21 -27.65
N THR A 27 -4.08 12.64 -27.37
CA THR A 27 -4.77 12.29 -26.15
C THR A 27 -4.86 10.77 -26.19
N VAL A 28 -3.79 10.13 -25.69
CA VAL A 28 -3.77 8.68 -25.49
C VAL A 28 -4.93 8.44 -24.54
N VAL A 29 -6.08 8.08 -25.12
CA VAL A 29 -7.26 7.70 -24.36
C VAL A 29 -6.78 6.54 -23.48
N ALA A 30 -6.75 6.81 -22.18
CA ALA A 30 -6.35 5.79 -21.23
C ALA A 30 -7.25 4.57 -21.45
N PRO A 31 -6.68 3.35 -21.58
CA PRO A 31 -7.50 2.17 -21.71
C PRO A 31 -8.49 2.13 -20.53
N GLU A 32 -9.76 1.82 -20.81
CA GLU A 32 -10.76 1.65 -19.79
C GLU A 32 -10.34 0.46 -18.93
N LEU A 33 -10.08 0.71 -17.64
CA LEU A 33 -9.66 -0.31 -16.71
C LEU A 33 -10.89 -0.91 -16.04
N HIS A 34 -11.00 -2.23 -16.09
CA HIS A 34 -12.06 -3.01 -15.44
C HIS A 34 -11.46 -3.83 -14.28
N PRO A 35 -11.19 -3.21 -13.12
CA PRO A 35 -10.71 -3.94 -11.95
C PRO A 35 -11.78 -4.86 -11.40
N GLU A 36 -11.36 -5.92 -10.69
CA GLU A 36 -12.27 -6.81 -9.96
C GLU A 36 -13.06 -6.06 -8.89
N PHE A 37 -12.42 -5.07 -8.26
CA PHE A 37 -13.05 -4.17 -7.30
C PHE A 37 -12.92 -2.72 -7.77
N THR A 38 -14.04 -2.08 -7.99
CA THR A 38 -14.10 -0.64 -8.25
C THR A 38 -13.79 0.15 -6.97
N GLU A 39 -13.44 1.43 -7.11
CA GLU A 39 -13.23 2.31 -5.97
C GLU A 39 -14.47 2.40 -5.08
N ALA A 40 -15.67 2.44 -5.67
CA ALA A 40 -16.92 2.49 -4.93
C ALA A 40 -17.15 1.22 -4.09
N GLU A 41 -16.91 0.03 -4.66
CA GLU A 41 -17.02 -1.24 -3.94
C GLU A 41 -15.98 -1.35 -2.83
N MET A 42 -14.75 -0.89 -3.04
CA MET A 42 -13.73 -0.87 -1.99
C MET A 42 -14.11 0.08 -0.86
N ASN A 43 -14.61 1.28 -1.17
CA ASN A 43 -15.05 2.26 -0.17
C ASN A 43 -16.23 1.73 0.65
N GLU A 44 -17.20 1.05 0.02
CA GLU A 44 -18.29 0.40 0.74
C GLU A 44 -17.77 -0.72 1.64
N ALA A 45 -16.86 -1.57 1.15
CA ALA A 45 -16.27 -2.64 1.94
C ALA A 45 -15.48 -2.09 3.15
N TYR A 46 -14.71 -1.01 2.99
CA TYR A 46 -14.04 -0.35 4.10
C TYR A 46 -15.01 0.23 5.12
N LYS A 47 -16.13 0.80 4.66
CA LYS A 47 -17.18 1.30 5.56
C LYS A 47 -17.80 0.15 6.37
N LEU A 48 -18.18 -0.94 5.72
CA LEU A 48 -18.70 -2.14 6.40
C LEU A 48 -17.67 -2.70 7.40
N LYS A 49 -16.40 -2.73 7.04
CA LYS A 49 -15.32 -3.12 7.96
C LYS A 49 -15.25 -2.18 9.15
N ALA A 50 -15.31 -0.87 8.95
CA ALA A 50 -15.31 0.11 10.02
C ALA A 50 -16.52 -0.05 10.97
N ASP A 51 -17.70 -0.35 10.41
CA ASP A 51 -18.92 -0.61 11.17
C ASP A 51 -18.87 -1.93 11.98
N SER A 52 -17.97 -2.86 11.58
CA SER A 52 -17.76 -4.15 12.29
C SER A 52 -16.92 -4.03 13.56
N LYS A 53 -16.50 -2.83 13.95
CA LYS A 53 -15.68 -2.55 15.15
C LYS A 53 -16.20 -3.29 16.38
N LYS A 54 -15.31 -4.05 17.02
CA LYS A 54 -15.59 -4.76 18.27
C LYS A 54 -14.46 -4.53 19.26
N GLU A 55 -14.85 -4.39 20.52
CA GLU A 55 -13.91 -4.49 21.63
C GLU A 55 -13.90 -5.94 22.13
N VAL A 56 -12.72 -6.51 22.23
CA VAL A 56 -12.50 -7.91 22.64
C VAL A 56 -11.37 -7.99 23.66
N GLU A 57 -11.16 -9.16 24.24
CA GLU A 57 -9.95 -9.43 25.02
C GLU A 57 -8.97 -10.28 24.22
N ARG A 58 -7.69 -9.95 24.31
CA ARG A 58 -6.57 -10.73 23.82
C ARG A 58 -5.58 -11.00 24.96
N ALA A 59 -5.47 -12.25 25.38
CA ALA A 59 -4.66 -12.66 26.54
C ALA A 59 -4.93 -11.82 27.81
N GLY A 60 -6.21 -11.43 28.04
CA GLY A 60 -6.63 -10.60 29.14
C GLY A 60 -6.52 -9.08 28.92
N TRP A 61 -6.03 -8.63 27.77
CA TRP A 61 -5.89 -7.21 27.44
C TRP A 61 -7.02 -6.71 26.55
N PRO A 62 -7.56 -5.50 26.80
CA PRO A 62 -8.51 -4.88 25.90
C PRO A 62 -7.92 -4.67 24.51
N ALA A 63 -8.67 -5.05 23.52
CA ALA A 63 -8.26 -4.98 22.13
C ALA A 63 -9.41 -4.53 21.24
N VAL A 64 -9.08 -3.94 20.08
CA VAL A 64 -10.05 -3.55 19.05
C VAL A 64 -9.80 -4.37 17.81
N VAL A 65 -10.87 -4.94 17.29
CA VAL A 65 -10.86 -5.66 16.00
C VAL A 65 -11.88 -5.06 15.04
N TYR A 66 -11.55 -5.08 13.76
CA TYR A 66 -12.44 -4.76 12.66
C TYR A 66 -12.53 -5.98 11.75
N ASP A 67 -13.71 -6.57 11.65
CA ASP A 67 -13.88 -7.90 11.08
C ASP A 67 -13.00 -8.93 11.85
N GLU A 68 -11.98 -9.48 11.31
CA GLU A 68 -11.04 -10.38 12.03
C GLU A 68 -9.66 -9.73 12.23
N GLU A 69 -9.50 -8.48 11.80
CA GLU A 69 -8.24 -7.73 11.90
C GLU A 69 -8.09 -7.07 13.25
N LEU A 70 -7.04 -7.45 13.97
CA LEU A 70 -6.63 -6.78 15.20
C LEU A 70 -5.92 -5.47 14.86
N THR A 71 -6.43 -4.37 15.37
CA THR A 71 -5.91 -3.03 15.07
C THR A 71 -5.33 -2.31 16.28
N MET A 72 -5.70 -2.72 17.48
CA MET A 72 -5.20 -2.11 18.72
C MET A 72 -5.22 -3.13 19.88
N VAL A 73 -4.21 -3.05 20.73
CA VAL A 73 -4.20 -3.66 22.07
C VAL A 73 -3.74 -2.60 23.07
N ASP A 74 -4.50 -2.40 24.13
CA ASP A 74 -4.19 -1.40 25.18
C ASP A 74 -3.64 -2.07 26.43
N PHE A 75 -2.36 -1.82 26.74
CA PHE A 75 -1.68 -2.37 27.91
C PHE A 75 -1.75 -1.44 29.14
N GLU A 76 -2.28 -0.24 28.99
CA GLU A 76 -2.39 0.71 30.10
C GLU A 76 -3.69 0.59 30.90
N SER A 77 -4.73 0.07 30.26
CA SER A 77 -6.07 -0.07 30.86
C SER A 77 -6.13 -1.11 31.99
N ARG A 78 -5.14 -1.99 32.07
CA ARG A 78 -5.07 -3.05 33.08
C ARG A 78 -3.81 -2.88 33.94
N THR A 79 -4.00 -2.52 35.18
CA THR A 79 -2.91 -2.35 36.17
C THR A 79 -2.58 -3.62 36.91
N ASP A 80 -3.42 -4.62 36.84
CA ASP A 80 -3.31 -5.94 37.47
C ASP A 80 -2.49 -6.94 36.61
N LEU A 81 -2.21 -6.59 35.33
CA LEU A 81 -1.43 -7.42 34.43
C LEU A 81 -0.08 -6.77 34.10
N THR A 82 0.91 -7.60 33.84
CA THR A 82 2.21 -7.16 33.34
C THR A 82 2.20 -7.20 31.81
N PRO A 83 2.43 -6.06 31.13
CA PRO A 83 2.50 -6.07 29.67
C PRO A 83 3.70 -6.86 29.17
N PRO A 84 3.69 -7.32 27.89
CA PRO A 84 4.84 -7.97 27.28
C PRO A 84 6.11 -7.14 27.42
N ALA A 85 7.22 -7.77 27.77
CA ALA A 85 8.49 -7.07 28.00
C ALA A 85 9.12 -6.57 26.70
N ASN A 86 8.83 -7.22 25.59
CA ASN A 86 9.38 -6.91 24.26
C ASN A 86 8.44 -7.38 23.14
N ALA A 87 8.85 -7.08 21.90
CA ALA A 87 8.05 -7.39 20.72
C ALA A 87 7.90 -8.92 20.49
N GLU A 88 8.92 -9.70 20.77
CA GLU A 88 8.87 -11.16 20.58
C GLU A 88 7.81 -11.80 21.50
N GLU A 89 7.81 -11.41 22.77
CA GLU A 89 6.80 -11.85 23.72
C GLU A 89 5.39 -11.39 23.30
N PHE A 90 5.28 -10.14 22.81
CA PHE A 90 4.01 -9.63 22.25
C PHE A 90 3.51 -10.50 21.10
N PHE A 91 4.33 -10.76 20.10
CA PHE A 91 3.93 -11.54 18.92
C PHE A 91 3.55 -12.98 19.30
N SER A 92 4.25 -13.58 20.20
CA SER A 92 3.96 -14.94 20.68
C SER A 92 2.68 -14.99 21.52
N MET A 93 2.59 -14.14 22.56
CA MET A 93 1.55 -14.23 23.58
C MET A 93 0.22 -13.62 23.13
N ILE A 94 0.26 -12.45 22.47
CA ILE A 94 -0.95 -11.70 22.15
C ILE A 94 -1.50 -12.08 20.76
N LEU A 95 -0.62 -12.20 19.75
CA LEU A 95 -1.05 -12.54 18.41
C LEU A 95 -1.19 -14.06 18.20
N GLY A 96 -0.51 -14.87 19.01
CA GLY A 96 -0.50 -16.33 18.84
C GLY A 96 0.11 -16.75 17.51
N CYS A 97 1.10 -15.98 17.01
CA CYS A 97 1.71 -16.23 15.73
C CYS A 97 2.48 -17.55 15.74
N GLY A 98 2.15 -18.43 14.79
CA GLY A 98 2.90 -19.67 14.55
C GLY A 98 4.25 -19.41 13.85
N SER A 99 5.01 -20.48 13.65
CA SER A 99 6.35 -20.43 13.00
C SER A 99 6.34 -19.91 11.57
N ASP A 100 5.19 -19.84 10.92
CA ASP A 100 5.03 -19.29 9.57
C ASP A 100 5.10 -17.77 9.51
N TYR A 101 5.01 -17.10 10.68
CA TYR A 101 5.07 -15.64 10.77
C TYR A 101 6.45 -15.15 11.21
N GLU A 102 6.88 -14.06 10.60
CA GLU A 102 8.05 -13.28 10.98
C GLU A 102 7.68 -11.79 11.03
N PHE A 103 8.17 -11.08 12.05
CA PHE A 103 8.00 -9.64 12.18
C PHE A 103 9.37 -8.97 12.11
N ARG A 104 9.59 -8.21 11.03
CA ARG A 104 10.87 -7.53 10.81
C ARG A 104 10.77 -6.08 11.23
N LYS A 105 11.67 -5.66 12.12
CA LYS A 105 11.72 -4.26 12.59
C LYS A 105 12.04 -3.33 11.43
N SER A 106 11.20 -2.32 11.25
CA SER A 106 11.33 -1.31 10.19
C SER A 106 12.30 -0.20 10.60
N ALA A 107 12.96 0.40 9.61
CA ALA A 107 13.73 1.63 9.77
C ALA A 107 12.86 2.85 10.19
N ALA A 108 11.55 2.74 10.11
CA ALA A 108 10.62 3.75 10.63
C ALA A 108 10.57 3.82 12.16
N SER A 109 11.13 2.82 12.88
CA SER A 109 11.22 2.82 14.36
C SER A 109 12.00 4.03 14.89
N ARG A 110 11.59 4.57 16.05
CA ARG A 110 12.20 5.76 16.67
C ARG A 110 12.34 5.55 18.18
N ASP A 111 13.50 5.90 18.72
CA ASP A 111 13.80 5.77 20.17
C ASP A 111 13.23 6.93 21.00
N ASP A 112 12.98 8.07 20.39
CA ASP A 112 12.40 9.24 21.06
C ASP A 112 11.32 9.88 20.15
N TRP A 113 10.06 9.52 20.36
CA TRP A 113 8.94 9.99 19.59
C TRP A 113 7.79 10.46 20.47
N VAL A 114 6.99 11.40 19.98
CA VAL A 114 5.79 11.86 20.69
C VAL A 114 4.74 10.74 20.61
N ILE A 115 4.23 10.31 21.76
CA ILE A 115 3.20 9.28 21.84
C ILE A 115 1.85 9.93 21.52
N PRO A 116 1.18 9.59 20.40
CA PRO A 116 0.05 10.35 19.88
C PRO A 116 -1.21 10.29 20.76
N PHE A 117 -1.38 9.23 21.55
CA PHE A 117 -2.52 9.04 22.46
C PHE A 117 -2.24 9.51 23.89
N LYS A 118 -1.08 10.13 24.16
CA LYS A 118 -0.73 10.71 25.46
C LYS A 118 -0.88 12.22 25.46
N THR A 119 -1.37 12.74 26.58
CA THR A 119 -1.49 14.18 26.79
C THR A 119 -0.12 14.85 26.97
N HIS A 120 -0.05 16.16 26.71
CA HIS A 120 1.12 17.02 26.97
C HIS A 120 2.42 16.63 26.23
N GLY A 121 2.34 15.97 25.07
CA GLY A 121 3.52 15.65 24.26
C GLY A 121 4.46 14.66 24.95
N GLN A 122 3.94 13.76 25.76
CA GLN A 122 4.74 12.70 26.37
C GLN A 122 5.50 11.93 25.27
N ARG A 123 6.78 11.71 25.53
CA ARG A 123 7.68 11.03 24.58
C ARG A 123 8.00 9.62 25.08
N GLY A 124 8.26 8.75 24.14
CA GLY A 124 8.64 7.37 24.38
C GLY A 124 9.30 6.75 23.14
N ARG A 125 9.36 5.43 23.09
CA ARG A 125 9.89 4.68 21.95
C ARG A 125 8.75 4.16 21.10
N MET A 126 8.94 4.22 19.77
CA MET A 126 8.05 3.65 18.77
C MET A 126 8.82 2.59 17.99
N GLU A 127 8.32 1.36 17.99
CA GLU A 127 8.86 0.28 17.16
C GLU A 127 7.82 -0.13 16.13
N VAL A 128 8.22 -0.07 14.86
CA VAL A 128 7.37 -0.47 13.72
C VAL A 128 7.88 -1.80 13.18
N TYR A 129 6.98 -2.74 13.00
CA TYR A 129 7.27 -4.07 12.48
C TYR A 129 6.43 -4.35 11.23
N ASN A 130 7.09 -4.86 10.20
CA ASN A 130 6.45 -5.35 8.99
C ASN A 130 6.22 -6.86 9.14
N PRO A 131 4.97 -7.33 9.02
CA PRO A 131 4.64 -8.74 9.11
C PRO A 131 4.98 -9.49 7.81
N TYR A 132 5.43 -10.73 7.95
CA TYR A 132 5.66 -11.67 6.85
C TYR A 132 4.99 -12.99 7.17
N TYR A 133 4.47 -13.67 6.16
CA TYR A 133 3.93 -15.03 6.24
C TYR A 133 4.66 -15.92 5.24
N LYS A 134 5.31 -16.99 5.73
CA LYS A 134 6.18 -17.87 4.93
C LYS A 134 7.18 -17.10 4.05
N GLY A 135 7.77 -16.03 4.61
CA GLY A 135 8.75 -15.18 3.94
C GLY A 135 8.18 -14.11 3.00
N VAL A 136 6.87 -14.08 2.76
CA VAL A 136 6.21 -13.07 1.92
C VAL A 136 5.64 -11.95 2.79
N HIS A 137 5.93 -10.69 2.42
CA HIS A 137 5.46 -9.50 3.12
C HIS A 137 3.92 -9.44 3.12
N ILE A 138 3.34 -9.14 4.26
CA ILE A 138 1.91 -8.83 4.41
C ILE A 138 1.76 -7.31 4.41
N ALA A 139 0.87 -6.78 3.57
CA ALA A 139 0.58 -5.35 3.54
C ALA A 139 0.09 -4.85 4.90
N GLY A 140 0.68 -3.75 5.36
CA GLY A 140 0.41 -3.18 6.67
C GLY A 140 1.63 -3.26 7.59
N SER A 141 1.46 -2.75 8.79
CA SER A 141 2.50 -2.75 9.83
C SER A 141 1.87 -2.83 11.22
N CYS A 142 2.68 -3.26 12.16
CA CYS A 142 2.34 -3.29 13.59
C CYS A 142 3.27 -2.33 14.32
N THR A 143 2.73 -1.36 15.03
CA THR A 143 3.47 -0.36 15.80
C THR A 143 3.32 -0.63 17.29
N LEU A 144 4.43 -0.82 17.98
CA LEU A 144 4.50 -0.98 19.42
C LEU A 144 4.99 0.31 20.06
N TRP A 145 4.22 0.80 21.00
CA TRP A 145 4.51 2.02 21.73
C TRP A 145 5.00 1.69 23.15
N TYR A 146 6.09 2.33 23.54
CA TYR A 146 6.71 2.17 24.86
C TYR A 146 6.87 3.53 25.53
N ASP A 147 6.79 3.56 26.86
CA ASP A 147 7.20 4.74 27.64
C ASP A 147 8.73 4.86 27.73
N LYS A 148 9.19 5.90 28.42
CA LYS A 148 10.64 6.13 28.64
C LYS A 148 11.31 5.07 29.53
N SER A 149 10.53 4.34 30.31
CA SER A 149 11.04 3.23 31.15
C SER A 149 11.19 1.94 30.36
N GLY A 150 10.67 1.89 29.13
CA GLY A 150 10.64 0.71 28.28
C GLY A 150 9.39 -0.16 28.49
N LYS A 151 8.42 0.28 29.28
CA LYS A 151 7.14 -0.42 29.46
C LYS A 151 6.32 -0.28 28.18
N MET A 152 5.79 -1.40 27.66
CA MET A 152 4.87 -1.39 26.53
C MET A 152 3.52 -0.77 26.94
N LEU A 153 3.03 0.18 26.15
CA LEU A 153 1.81 0.93 26.42
C LEU A 153 0.66 0.49 25.52
N ARG A 154 0.94 0.30 24.25
CA ARG A 154 -0.05 0.00 23.23
C ARG A 154 0.57 -0.62 21.99
N MET A 155 -0.22 -1.47 21.34
CA MET A 155 -0.03 -1.84 19.94
C MET A 155 -1.07 -1.13 19.09
N GLU A 156 -0.65 -0.60 17.94
CA GLU A 156 -1.52 -0.07 16.88
C GLU A 156 -1.05 -0.61 15.53
N GLY A 157 -2.00 -0.82 14.61
CA GLY A 157 -1.67 -1.26 13.26
C GLY A 157 -2.65 -2.27 12.70
N SER A 158 -2.13 -3.22 11.94
CA SER A 158 -2.94 -4.21 11.23
C SER A 158 -2.34 -5.59 11.41
N TYR A 159 -3.09 -6.49 12.02
CA TYR A 159 -2.77 -7.91 12.07
C TYR A 159 -4.01 -8.76 11.80
N GLN A 160 -3.99 -9.50 10.72
CA GLN A 160 -5.02 -10.47 10.38
C GLN A 160 -4.39 -11.86 10.26
N PRO A 161 -4.91 -12.88 10.97
CA PRO A 161 -4.36 -14.22 10.89
C PRO A 161 -4.57 -14.83 9.50
N ILE A 162 -3.54 -15.50 9.02
CA ILE A 162 -3.54 -16.24 7.74
C ILE A 162 -3.33 -17.71 8.07
N ASN A 163 -4.19 -18.59 7.56
CA ASN A 163 -4.08 -20.02 7.73
C ASN A 163 -4.05 -20.69 6.35
N ASP A 164 -3.14 -21.67 6.19
CA ASP A 164 -3.04 -22.53 4.99
C ASP A 164 -3.00 -21.79 3.65
N PHE A 165 -2.37 -20.61 3.63
CA PHE A 165 -2.29 -19.80 2.43
C PHE A 165 -1.06 -20.17 1.59
N ASN A 166 -1.26 -20.38 0.27
CA ASN A 166 -0.18 -20.61 -0.66
C ASN A 166 0.47 -19.29 -1.06
N VAL A 167 1.77 -19.15 -0.77
CA VAL A 167 2.57 -17.94 -1.05
C VAL A 167 3.40 -18.05 -2.33
N THR A 168 3.25 -19.13 -3.11
CA THR A 168 3.99 -19.30 -4.36
C THR A 168 3.22 -18.67 -5.50
N PRO A 169 3.72 -17.58 -6.14
CA PRO A 169 3.05 -16.97 -7.28
C PRO A 169 3.15 -17.87 -8.51
N ALA A 170 2.12 -17.88 -9.35
CA ALA A 170 2.17 -18.56 -10.65
C ALA A 170 2.85 -17.68 -11.72
N LEU A 171 2.81 -16.35 -11.55
CA LEU A 171 3.50 -15.40 -12.43
C LEU A 171 4.87 -15.05 -11.88
N THR A 172 5.84 -14.97 -12.77
CA THR A 172 7.12 -14.35 -12.46
C THR A 172 6.98 -12.82 -12.35
N PRO A 173 7.92 -12.11 -11.70
CA PRO A 173 7.91 -10.66 -11.65
C PRO A 173 7.89 -10.00 -13.04
N ASN A 174 8.57 -10.59 -14.04
CA ASN A 174 8.58 -10.06 -15.40
C ASN A 174 7.22 -10.19 -16.09
N GLU A 175 6.56 -11.33 -15.98
CA GLU A 175 5.21 -11.54 -16.51
C GLU A 175 4.21 -10.58 -15.84
N ALA A 176 4.38 -10.34 -14.54
CA ALA A 176 3.58 -9.36 -13.80
C ALA A 176 3.79 -7.93 -14.33
N LYS A 177 5.05 -7.53 -14.60
CA LYS A 177 5.40 -6.23 -15.21
C LYS A 177 4.76 -6.06 -16.57
N GLU A 178 4.84 -7.08 -17.43
CA GLU A 178 4.22 -7.05 -18.77
C GLU A 178 2.70 -6.87 -18.69
N LYS A 179 2.03 -7.59 -17.78
CA LYS A 179 0.58 -7.45 -17.60
C LYS A 179 0.21 -6.06 -17.06
N MET A 180 0.95 -5.52 -16.10
CA MET A 180 0.70 -4.19 -15.56
C MET A 180 0.92 -3.10 -16.62
N ALA A 181 1.99 -3.21 -17.43
CA ALA A 181 2.25 -2.30 -18.53
C ALA A 181 1.11 -2.32 -19.57
N MET A 182 0.61 -3.51 -19.88
CA MET A 182 -0.55 -3.68 -20.77
C MET A 182 -1.81 -2.98 -20.21
N TYR A 183 -2.14 -3.20 -18.94
CA TYR A 183 -3.28 -2.51 -18.30
C TYR A 183 -3.13 -0.99 -18.29
N LEU A 184 -1.93 -0.50 -18.03
CA LEU A 184 -1.66 0.93 -18.00
C LEU A 184 -1.49 1.55 -19.39
N GLY A 185 -1.39 0.75 -20.45
CA GLY A 185 -1.11 1.22 -21.83
C GLY A 185 0.24 1.92 -21.95
N VAL A 186 1.26 1.42 -21.27
CA VAL A 186 2.63 1.99 -21.24
C VAL A 186 3.65 0.92 -21.58
N GLY A 187 4.90 1.32 -21.84
CA GLY A 187 6.00 0.37 -21.96
C GLY A 187 6.41 -0.22 -20.61
N VAL A 188 6.95 -1.44 -20.59
CA VAL A 188 7.45 -2.08 -19.36
C VAL A 188 8.49 -1.22 -18.64
N ASN A 189 9.34 -0.52 -19.40
CA ASN A 189 10.38 0.38 -18.87
C ASN A 189 9.81 1.66 -18.24
N ASP A 190 8.53 1.96 -18.47
CA ASP A 190 7.83 3.10 -17.90
C ASP A 190 7.22 2.78 -16.52
N LEU A 191 7.27 1.53 -16.11
CA LEU A 191 6.89 1.12 -14.77
C LEU A 191 7.97 1.52 -13.75
N ASP A 192 7.56 1.84 -12.55
CA ASP A 192 8.47 2.10 -11.44
C ASP A 192 8.99 0.77 -10.89
N SER A 193 10.29 0.53 -11.05
CA SER A 193 10.93 -0.72 -10.63
C SER A 193 10.93 -0.95 -9.12
N GLN A 194 10.71 0.09 -8.30
CA GLN A 194 10.78 -0.04 -6.84
C GLN A 194 9.57 -0.75 -6.22
N VAL A 195 8.49 -0.93 -6.97
CA VAL A 195 7.22 -1.46 -6.45
C VAL A 195 6.96 -2.92 -6.88
N ILE A 196 7.73 -3.46 -7.84
CA ILE A 196 7.32 -4.66 -8.59
C ILE A 196 8.19 -5.91 -8.31
N ASP A 197 9.29 -5.78 -7.58
CA ASP A 197 10.29 -6.87 -7.53
C ASP A 197 9.84 -8.08 -6.71
N ASP A 198 8.92 -7.89 -5.74
CA ASP A 198 8.41 -8.98 -4.93
C ASP A 198 6.87 -8.97 -4.88
N CYS A 199 6.27 -10.15 -4.86
CA CYS A 199 4.85 -10.28 -4.53
C CYS A 199 4.65 -10.05 -3.03
N TYR A 200 3.45 -9.63 -2.67
CA TYR A 200 3.05 -9.40 -1.30
C TYR A 200 1.63 -9.93 -1.05
N ILE A 201 1.30 -10.13 0.22
CA ILE A 201 -0.04 -10.52 0.64
C ILE A 201 -0.81 -9.28 1.04
N THR A 202 -2.00 -9.10 0.51
CA THR A 202 -2.96 -8.09 0.98
C THR A 202 -4.34 -8.69 1.05
N PHE A 203 -5.27 -8.01 1.72
CA PHE A 203 -6.61 -8.52 1.95
C PHE A 203 -7.61 -7.77 1.09
N PHE A 204 -8.51 -8.52 0.47
CA PHE A 204 -9.61 -7.99 -0.31
C PHE A 204 -10.95 -8.52 0.19
N PRO A 205 -12.04 -7.75 0.04
CA PRO A 205 -13.36 -8.21 0.44
C PRO A 205 -13.79 -9.41 -0.41
N LYS A 206 -14.35 -10.43 0.24
CA LYS A 206 -14.98 -11.56 -0.43
C LYS A 206 -16.21 -11.98 0.35
N ALA A 207 -17.38 -11.77 -0.22
CA ALA A 207 -18.65 -11.91 0.48
C ALA A 207 -18.68 -11.07 1.77
N GLU A 208 -18.70 -11.74 2.94
CA GLU A 208 -18.77 -11.07 4.24
C GLU A 208 -17.41 -10.93 4.96
N ARG A 209 -16.30 -11.35 4.33
CA ARG A 209 -14.97 -11.38 4.97
C ARG A 209 -13.88 -10.83 4.08
N TRP A 210 -12.84 -10.32 4.72
CA TRP A 210 -11.59 -9.98 4.05
C TRP A 210 -10.72 -11.23 3.94
N GLN A 211 -10.25 -11.52 2.72
CA GLN A 211 -9.44 -12.71 2.44
C GLN A 211 -8.06 -12.33 1.90
N PRO A 212 -6.99 -13.07 2.30
CA PRO A 212 -5.67 -12.84 1.79
C PRO A 212 -5.59 -13.17 0.30
N ARG A 213 -4.89 -12.34 -0.45
CA ARG A 213 -4.50 -12.58 -1.85
C ARG A 213 -3.02 -12.28 -2.04
N LEU A 214 -2.38 -13.10 -2.85
CA LEU A 214 -1.02 -12.87 -3.30
C LEU A 214 -1.06 -11.95 -4.52
N CYS A 215 -0.37 -10.83 -4.45
CA CYS A 215 -0.49 -9.74 -5.41
C CYS A 215 0.87 -9.21 -5.84
N TYR A 216 0.90 -8.64 -7.05
CA TYR A 216 1.92 -7.68 -7.44
C TYR A 216 1.29 -6.30 -7.54
N ALA A 217 2.06 -5.26 -7.20
CA ALA A 217 1.66 -3.88 -7.40
C ALA A 217 2.67 -3.13 -8.25
N GLY A 218 2.19 -2.25 -9.10
CA GLY A 218 3.03 -1.42 -9.94
C GLY A 218 2.41 -0.09 -10.26
N ARG A 219 3.24 0.91 -10.57
CA ARG A 219 2.81 2.24 -11.00
C ARG A 219 3.55 2.67 -12.24
N SER A 220 2.95 3.57 -13.01
CA SER A 220 3.58 4.18 -14.16
C SER A 220 4.28 5.48 -13.77
N LYS A 221 5.50 5.68 -14.28
CA LYS A 221 6.21 6.96 -14.20
C LYS A 221 5.60 8.06 -15.10
N LYS A 222 4.81 7.67 -16.09
CA LYS A 222 4.30 8.57 -17.14
C LYS A 222 2.86 9.02 -16.91
N ARG A 223 2.10 8.35 -16.05
CA ARG A 223 0.69 8.68 -15.81
C ARG A 223 0.50 9.31 -14.44
N GLY A 224 0.18 10.60 -14.44
CA GLY A 224 0.03 11.40 -13.23
C GLY A 224 -1.18 11.06 -12.35
N TYR A 225 -2.15 10.28 -12.82
CA TYR A 225 -3.37 10.00 -12.08
C TYR A 225 -3.56 8.55 -11.63
N VAL A 226 -2.80 7.61 -12.17
CA VAL A 226 -2.81 6.23 -11.64
C VAL A 226 -1.64 6.09 -10.69
N SER A 227 -1.93 5.99 -9.40
CA SER A 227 -0.87 5.86 -8.42
C SER A 227 -0.26 4.50 -8.44
N PHE A 228 -1.10 3.48 -8.41
CA PHE A 228 -0.66 2.13 -8.71
C PHE A 228 -1.84 1.21 -9.02
N ILE A 229 -1.53 0.10 -9.67
CA ILE A 229 -2.45 -0.98 -9.93
C ILE A 229 -2.02 -2.22 -9.16
N VAL A 230 -2.99 -3.03 -8.80
CA VAL A 230 -2.79 -4.30 -8.11
C VAL A 230 -3.32 -5.42 -8.98
N ILE A 231 -2.48 -6.41 -9.25
CA ILE A 231 -2.87 -7.62 -9.98
C ILE A 231 -2.71 -8.87 -9.12
N ASP A 232 -3.52 -9.86 -9.36
CA ASP A 232 -3.41 -11.18 -8.75
C ASP A 232 -2.16 -11.91 -9.24
N ALA A 233 -1.31 -12.38 -8.32
CA ALA A 233 -0.03 -12.99 -8.64
C ALA A 233 -0.15 -14.39 -9.28
N ASN A 234 -1.33 -15.00 -9.26
CA ASN A 234 -1.56 -16.30 -9.86
C ASN A 234 -2.21 -16.22 -11.24
N THR A 235 -3.11 -15.26 -11.43
CA THR A 235 -3.90 -15.14 -12.67
C THR A 235 -3.49 -13.94 -13.52
N GLY A 236 -2.87 -12.94 -12.94
CA GLY A 236 -2.55 -11.66 -13.57
C GLY A 236 -3.78 -10.78 -13.82
N ARG A 237 -4.94 -11.11 -13.25
CA ARG A 237 -6.14 -10.28 -13.36
C ARG A 237 -5.96 -8.99 -12.58
N LEU A 238 -6.47 -7.90 -13.13
CA LEU A 238 -6.51 -6.61 -12.44
C LEU A 238 -7.50 -6.70 -11.27
N ILE A 239 -6.98 -6.52 -10.04
CA ILE A 239 -7.80 -6.57 -8.83
C ILE A 239 -8.31 -5.18 -8.49
N ASN A 240 -7.40 -4.20 -8.43
CA ASN A 240 -7.72 -2.84 -7.98
C ASN A 240 -6.83 -1.82 -8.68
N VAL A 241 -7.35 -0.59 -8.77
CA VAL A 241 -6.64 0.59 -9.27
C VAL A 241 -6.77 1.69 -8.24
N VAL A 242 -5.64 2.22 -7.80
CA VAL A 242 -5.60 3.37 -6.89
C VAL A 242 -5.28 4.61 -7.71
N TYR A 243 -6.20 5.57 -7.70
CA TYR A 243 -6.04 6.87 -8.33
C TYR A 243 -5.62 7.88 -7.27
N TYR A 244 -4.56 8.64 -7.53
CA TYR A 244 -4.30 9.85 -6.78
C TYR A 244 -4.87 11.03 -7.58
N ASP A 245 -5.85 11.69 -7.04
CA ASP A 245 -6.16 13.03 -7.44
C ASP A 245 -4.95 13.90 -7.12
N ASP A 246 -4.49 14.67 -8.11
CA ASP A 246 -3.31 15.52 -8.10
C ASP A 246 -2.78 15.89 -6.71
N TRP A 247 -1.48 15.77 -6.54
CA TRP A 247 -0.68 16.12 -5.34
C TRP A 247 -0.80 17.59 -4.89
N CYS A 248 -1.91 18.23 -5.17
CA CYS A 248 -2.32 19.54 -4.68
C CYS A 248 -3.34 19.43 -3.54
N GLY A 249 -3.03 18.63 -2.53
CA GLY A 249 -3.33 18.98 -1.14
C GLY A 249 -4.78 18.95 -0.66
N THR A 250 -5.72 18.11 -1.15
CA THR A 250 -7.07 18.12 -0.57
C THR A 250 -7.83 16.81 -0.45
N LYS A 251 -7.25 15.64 -0.71
CA LYS A 251 -7.88 14.38 -0.25
C LYS A 251 -6.82 13.36 0.10
N SER A 252 -6.64 13.15 1.39
CA SER A 252 -6.05 11.94 1.92
C SER A 252 -6.99 10.78 1.57
N PRO A 253 -6.56 9.73 0.88
CA PRO A 253 -7.33 8.50 0.91
C PRO A 253 -7.27 7.98 2.34
N LEU A 254 -8.40 7.56 2.81
CA LEU A 254 -8.67 7.00 4.14
C LEU A 254 -7.78 5.78 4.45
#